data_4236db546536471e1566e10752149432
#
_entry.id   4236db546536471e1566e10752149432
#
_cell.length_a   1.000
_cell.length_b   1.000
_cell.length_c   1.000
_cell.angle_alpha   90.00
_cell.angle_beta   90.00
_cell.angle_gamma   90.00
#
_symmetry.space_group_name_H-M   'P 1'
#
loop_
_entity.id
_entity.type
_entity.pdbx_description
1 polymer ?
#
loop_
_entity_poly.entity_id
_entity_poly.type
_entity_poly.pdbx_seq_one_letter_code
_entity_poly.pdbx_strand_id
1 'polypeptide(L)'
;MEVCQNEVENEHFAPALVLSKEGTSCLAFWVRIICGYGLDKKFDPIFVMENIIPRFDPSYNFVIVDKDCWPYEEFIPAFYSPMDNTIVIRSDTYDKALNGDLMEQINIAHEVSHCIQSIFLRFLHALKCVDFKTELCKIDSEQMTRHEEQTDALTSLLLSPNQVVAGKSEDEVFTEYIFNPVMTFCVGLIKRFGPKFLDKIKTLQLLEDANQNAS
;
A
#
# COMPACT_ATOMS: atom_id res chain seq x y z
N MET A 1 4.49 23.84 -39.97
CA MET A 1 4.82 22.57 -39.30
C MET A 1 4.05 22.61 -38.01
N GLU A 2 2.81 22.12 -38.06
CA GLU A 2 1.92 22.02 -36.90
C GLU A 2 2.38 20.84 -36.06
N VAL A 3 2.84 21.14 -34.84
CA VAL A 3 3.12 20.12 -33.84
C VAL A 3 1.76 19.66 -33.33
N CYS A 4 1.36 18.46 -33.69
CA CYS A 4 0.24 17.78 -33.07
C CYS A 4 0.51 17.69 -31.60
N GLN A 5 -0.20 18.49 -30.80
CA GLN A 5 -0.43 18.22 -29.39
C GLN A 5 -1.31 16.97 -29.33
N ASN A 6 -0.67 15.81 -29.26
CA ASN A 6 -1.34 14.61 -28.81
C ASN A 6 -1.63 14.83 -27.31
N GLU A 7 -2.88 15.11 -27.01
CA GLU A 7 -3.43 14.92 -25.68
C GLU A 7 -3.16 13.46 -25.29
N VAL A 8 -2.16 13.26 -24.47
CA VAL A 8 -1.97 12.01 -23.76
C VAL A 8 -3.11 11.97 -22.74
N GLU A 9 -4.26 11.47 -23.18
CA GLU A 9 -5.27 11.00 -22.25
C GLU A 9 -4.59 9.91 -21.42
N ASN A 10 -4.13 10.30 -20.22
CA ASN A 10 -3.64 9.39 -19.21
C ASN A 10 -4.83 8.54 -18.73
N GLU A 11 -5.18 7.54 -19.51
CA GLU A 11 -6.07 6.48 -19.05
C GLU A 11 -5.31 5.65 -18.00
N HIS A 12 -5.29 6.13 -16.77
CA HIS A 12 -4.83 5.37 -15.61
C HIS A 12 -5.83 4.27 -15.33
N PHE A 13 -5.66 3.13 -15.99
CA PHE A 13 -6.44 1.93 -15.70
C PHE A 13 -5.87 1.23 -14.46
N ALA A 14 -6.32 1.61 -13.30
CA ALA A 14 -6.17 0.77 -12.11
C ALA A 14 -7.51 0.08 -11.85
N PRO A 15 -7.58 -1.26 -11.82
CA PRO A 15 -8.77 -1.93 -11.37
C PRO A 15 -9.00 -1.54 -9.90
N ALA A 16 -10.05 -0.76 -9.63
CA ALA A 16 -10.35 -0.26 -8.32
C ALA A 16 -11.32 -1.21 -7.61
N LEU A 17 -10.83 -1.95 -6.64
CA LEU A 17 -11.70 -2.65 -5.70
C LEU A 17 -12.14 -1.66 -4.62
N VAL A 18 -13.42 -1.27 -4.61
CA VAL A 18 -13.98 -0.44 -3.56
C VAL A 18 -14.39 -1.35 -2.40
N LEU A 19 -13.65 -1.30 -1.31
CA LEU A 19 -13.99 -1.96 -0.05
C LEU A 19 -14.97 -1.11 0.76
N SER A 20 -15.77 -1.74 1.63
CA SER A 20 -16.47 -1.00 2.68
C SER A 20 -15.49 -0.42 3.69
N LYS A 21 -15.96 0.49 4.56
CA LYS A 21 -15.12 1.02 5.65
C LYS A 21 -14.57 -0.09 6.54
N GLU A 22 -15.39 -1.07 6.87
CA GLU A 22 -15.00 -2.25 7.65
C GLU A 22 -13.96 -3.08 6.90
N GLY A 23 -14.13 -3.25 5.59
CA GLY A 23 -13.17 -3.95 4.72
C GLY A 23 -11.82 -3.24 4.68
N THR A 24 -11.81 -1.91 4.57
CA THR A 24 -10.58 -1.10 4.58
C THR A 24 -9.88 -1.18 5.95
N SER A 25 -10.65 -1.09 7.05
CA SER A 25 -10.09 -1.23 8.40
C SER A 25 -9.52 -2.64 8.64
N CYS A 26 -10.21 -3.66 8.17
CA CYS A 26 -9.73 -5.04 8.22
C CYS A 26 -8.43 -5.22 7.40
N LEU A 27 -8.36 -4.66 6.20
CA LEU A 27 -7.15 -4.70 5.38
C LEU A 27 -5.99 -3.99 6.09
N ALA A 28 -6.19 -2.79 6.62
CA ALA A 28 -5.18 -2.05 7.36
C ALA A 28 -4.65 -2.84 8.57
N PHE A 29 -5.55 -3.41 9.37
CA PHE A 29 -5.19 -4.24 10.51
C PHE A 29 -4.28 -5.41 10.09
N TRP A 30 -4.70 -6.18 9.09
CA TRP A 30 -3.94 -7.34 8.64
C TRP A 30 -2.62 -6.98 7.99
N VAL A 31 -2.56 -5.88 7.22
CA VAL A 31 -1.31 -5.39 6.66
C VAL A 31 -0.33 -5.04 7.78
N ARG A 32 -0.77 -4.35 8.83
CA ARG A 32 0.07 -4.02 9.97
C ARG A 32 0.58 -5.27 10.69
N ILE A 33 -0.30 -6.26 10.95
CA ILE A 33 0.09 -7.53 11.58
C ILE A 33 1.10 -8.29 10.72
N ILE A 34 0.85 -8.41 9.41
CA ILE A 34 1.73 -9.13 8.48
C ILE A 34 3.08 -8.44 8.36
N CYS A 35 3.11 -7.11 8.36
CA CYS A 35 4.34 -6.33 8.35
C CYS A 35 5.03 -6.28 9.74
N GLY A 36 4.40 -6.84 10.80
CA GLY A 36 4.97 -6.94 12.15
C GLY A 36 4.84 -5.68 12.99
N TYR A 37 4.02 -4.71 12.57
CA TYR A 37 3.84 -3.46 13.33
C TYR A 37 2.81 -3.60 14.46
N GLY A 38 1.84 -4.53 14.35
CA GLY A 38 0.74 -4.58 15.31
C GLY A 38 -0.05 -3.27 15.36
N LEU A 39 -0.60 -2.93 16.53
CA LEU A 39 -1.37 -1.72 16.74
C LEU A 39 -0.61 -0.65 17.56
N ASP A 40 0.53 -0.99 18.09
CA ASP A 40 1.33 -0.19 19.02
C ASP A 40 2.57 0.46 18.40
N LYS A 41 3.05 -0.04 17.27
CA LYS A 41 4.24 0.49 16.60
C LYS A 41 3.91 1.50 15.51
N LYS A 42 4.78 2.49 15.34
CA LYS A 42 4.73 3.40 14.20
C LYS A 42 4.94 2.61 12.91
N PHE A 43 4.05 2.77 11.93
CA PHE A 43 4.20 2.17 10.62
C PHE A 43 5.26 2.94 9.81
N ASP A 44 6.22 2.22 9.24
CA ASP A 44 7.25 2.79 8.38
C ASP A 44 6.95 2.42 6.91
N PRO A 45 6.45 3.36 6.11
CA PRO A 45 6.11 3.09 4.73
C PRO A 45 7.33 2.81 3.85
N ILE A 46 8.49 3.41 4.16
CA ILE A 46 9.72 3.19 3.39
C ILE A 46 10.20 1.76 3.60
N PHE A 47 10.28 1.32 4.87
CA PHE A 47 10.66 -0.05 5.18
C PHE A 47 9.74 -1.08 4.52
N VAL A 48 8.41 -0.83 4.54
CA VAL A 48 7.42 -1.71 3.90
C VAL A 48 7.64 -1.74 2.39
N MET A 49 7.83 -0.59 1.78
CA MET A 49 8.07 -0.45 0.35
C MET A 49 9.33 -1.21 -0.11
N GLU A 50 10.44 -1.04 0.60
CA GLU A 50 11.73 -1.59 0.20
C GLU A 50 11.91 -3.06 0.58
N ASN A 51 11.40 -3.45 1.75
CA ASN A 51 11.76 -4.73 2.35
C ASN A 51 10.61 -5.74 2.44
N ILE A 52 9.37 -5.27 2.48
CA ILE A 52 8.21 -6.14 2.68
C ILE A 52 7.52 -6.45 1.36
N ILE A 53 7.08 -5.43 0.63
CA ILE A 53 6.34 -5.61 -0.64
C ILE A 53 7.08 -6.52 -1.63
N PRO A 54 8.41 -6.36 -1.89
CA PRO A 54 9.12 -7.21 -2.85
C PRO A 54 9.10 -8.70 -2.52
N ARG A 55 8.79 -9.05 -1.27
CA ARG A 55 8.71 -10.45 -0.83
C ARG A 55 7.36 -11.08 -1.11
N PHE A 56 6.30 -10.26 -1.13
CA PHE A 56 4.95 -10.70 -1.46
C PHE A 56 4.70 -10.70 -2.95
N ASP A 57 5.29 -9.74 -3.64
CA ASP A 57 5.15 -9.56 -5.08
C ASP A 57 6.52 -9.38 -5.74
N PRO A 58 7.10 -10.44 -6.30
CA PRO A 58 8.39 -10.36 -7.00
C PRO A 58 8.37 -9.50 -8.27
N SER A 59 7.17 -9.15 -8.78
CA SER A 59 7.02 -8.25 -9.93
C SER A 59 7.02 -6.77 -9.55
N TYR A 60 6.90 -6.49 -8.24
CA TYR A 60 6.92 -5.14 -7.73
C TYR A 60 8.32 -4.51 -7.84
N ASN A 61 8.32 -3.23 -8.13
CA ASN A 61 9.54 -2.42 -8.14
C ASN A 61 9.28 -1.03 -7.53
N PHE A 62 10.34 -0.32 -7.19
CA PHE A 62 10.28 1.11 -6.93
C PHE A 62 11.47 1.81 -7.58
N VAL A 63 11.29 3.06 -7.97
CA VAL A 63 12.28 3.87 -8.66
C VAL A 63 12.34 5.25 -8.02
N ILE A 64 13.55 5.69 -7.70
CA ILE A 64 13.81 7.04 -7.24
C ILE A 64 14.32 7.84 -8.44
N VAL A 65 13.58 8.88 -8.81
CA VAL A 65 13.91 9.77 -9.93
C VAL A 65 14.49 11.06 -9.40
N ASP A 66 15.61 11.48 -9.98
CA ASP A 66 16.22 12.76 -9.62
C ASP A 66 15.22 13.92 -9.77
N LYS A 67 15.21 14.82 -8.81
CA LYS A 67 14.30 15.97 -8.80
C LYS A 67 14.38 16.80 -10.09
N ASP A 68 15.60 16.98 -10.61
CA ASP A 68 15.84 17.79 -11.82
C ASP A 68 15.38 17.07 -13.10
N CYS A 69 15.17 15.75 -13.01
CA CYS A 69 14.65 14.89 -14.07
C CYS A 69 13.18 14.51 -13.88
N TRP A 70 12.50 15.05 -12.84
CA TRP A 70 11.13 14.72 -12.53
C TRP A 70 10.17 15.17 -13.65
N PRO A 71 9.45 14.25 -14.30
CA PRO A 71 8.67 14.60 -15.50
C PRO A 71 7.26 15.09 -15.17
N TYR A 72 6.86 15.06 -13.90
CA TYR A 72 5.52 15.42 -13.44
C TYR A 72 5.50 16.77 -12.73
N GLU A 73 4.32 17.25 -12.42
CA GLU A 73 4.13 18.50 -11.71
C GLU A 73 4.69 18.43 -10.28
N GLU A 74 5.16 19.57 -9.74
CA GLU A 74 5.82 19.62 -8.43
C GLU A 74 4.94 19.12 -7.28
N PHE A 75 3.61 19.23 -7.41
CA PHE A 75 2.66 18.77 -6.39
C PHE A 75 2.41 17.27 -6.42
N ILE A 76 2.94 16.53 -7.39
CA ILE A 76 2.91 15.05 -7.44
C ILE A 76 4.30 14.56 -7.04
N PRO A 77 4.57 14.31 -5.75
CA PRO A 77 5.92 13.94 -5.28
C PRO A 77 6.24 12.46 -5.48
N ALA A 78 5.22 11.62 -5.63
CA ALA A 78 5.32 10.18 -5.87
C ALA A 78 4.04 9.69 -6.57
N PHE A 79 4.08 8.52 -7.18
CA PHE A 79 2.89 7.84 -7.70
C PHE A 79 3.13 6.33 -7.85
N TYR A 80 2.08 5.55 -7.75
CA TYR A 80 2.08 4.13 -8.08
C TYR A 80 1.57 3.91 -9.51
N SER A 81 2.38 3.23 -10.33
CA SER A 81 1.99 2.76 -11.67
C SER A 81 1.48 1.32 -11.57
N PRO A 82 0.17 1.07 -11.67
CA PRO A 82 -0.37 -0.29 -11.61
C PRO A 82 0.00 -1.13 -12.85
N MET A 83 0.26 -0.50 -13.98
CA MET A 83 0.66 -1.18 -15.22
C MET A 83 2.05 -1.80 -15.08
N ASP A 84 2.98 -1.05 -14.49
CA ASP A 84 4.37 -1.47 -14.29
C ASP A 84 4.60 -2.07 -12.91
N ASN A 85 3.57 -2.06 -12.06
CA ASN A 85 3.66 -2.47 -10.65
C ASN A 85 4.81 -1.78 -9.91
N THR A 86 4.95 -0.47 -10.12
CA THR A 86 6.10 0.31 -9.68
C THR A 86 5.66 1.55 -8.92
N ILE A 87 6.26 1.78 -7.75
CA ILE A 87 6.18 3.08 -7.07
C ILE A 87 7.32 3.96 -7.60
N VAL A 88 7.00 5.15 -8.09
CA VAL A 88 7.96 6.13 -8.56
C VAL A 88 7.98 7.30 -7.59
N ILE A 89 9.16 7.68 -7.11
CA ILE A 89 9.32 8.68 -6.06
C ILE A 89 10.36 9.70 -6.51
N ARG A 90 10.07 10.97 -6.28
CA ARG A 90 11.05 12.03 -6.49
C ARG A 90 12.11 11.98 -5.39
N SER A 91 13.39 12.16 -5.77
CA SER A 91 14.54 11.98 -4.86
C SER A 91 14.47 12.84 -3.60
N ASP A 92 14.07 14.10 -3.70
CA ASP A 92 13.94 14.98 -2.54
C ASP A 92 12.81 14.58 -1.58
N THR A 93 11.73 13.98 -2.09
CA THR A 93 10.65 13.39 -1.30
C THR A 93 11.15 12.19 -0.52
N TYR A 94 11.86 11.29 -1.20
CA TYR A 94 12.44 10.11 -0.56
C TYR A 94 13.43 10.50 0.55
N ASP A 95 14.38 11.41 0.26
CA ASP A 95 15.37 11.87 1.23
C ASP A 95 14.74 12.55 2.46
N LYS A 96 13.74 13.40 2.26
CA LYS A 96 13.02 14.04 3.36
C LYS A 96 12.27 13.01 4.21
N ALA A 97 11.61 12.04 3.57
CA ALA A 97 10.89 10.98 4.28
C ALA A 97 11.84 10.13 5.14
N LEU A 98 13.03 9.76 4.62
CA LEU A 98 14.08 9.10 5.39
C LEU A 98 14.55 9.93 6.59
N ASN A 99 14.59 11.25 6.45
CA ASN A 99 14.95 12.18 7.52
C ASN A 99 13.80 12.49 8.48
N GLY A 100 12.67 11.79 8.35
CA GLY A 100 11.55 11.86 9.30
C GLY A 100 10.51 12.94 8.96
N ASP A 101 10.53 13.54 7.78
CA ASP A 101 9.47 14.44 7.34
C ASP A 101 8.15 13.69 7.23
N LEU A 102 7.20 14.08 8.07
CA LEU A 102 5.91 13.39 8.19
C LEU A 102 5.07 13.50 6.92
N MET A 103 5.09 14.66 6.25
CA MET A 103 4.30 14.84 5.03
C MET A 103 4.81 13.94 3.91
N GLU A 104 6.12 13.84 3.75
CA GLU A 104 6.70 12.97 2.73
C GLU A 104 6.55 11.48 3.08
N GLN A 105 6.55 11.12 4.38
CA GLN A 105 6.17 9.78 4.81
C GLN A 105 4.70 9.45 4.50
N ILE A 106 3.78 10.43 4.63
CA ILE A 106 2.37 10.28 4.24
C ILE A 106 2.25 10.08 2.72
N ASN A 107 2.96 10.87 1.91
CA ASN A 107 2.97 10.73 0.46
C ASN A 107 3.42 9.31 0.05
N ILE A 108 4.53 8.82 0.59
CA ILE A 108 4.98 7.44 0.30
C ILE A 108 3.99 6.40 0.82
N ALA A 109 3.40 6.59 2.00
CA ALA A 109 2.39 5.67 2.54
C ALA A 109 1.14 5.60 1.68
N HIS A 110 0.76 6.69 1.02
CA HIS A 110 -0.34 6.73 0.06
C HIS A 110 -0.05 5.81 -1.13
N GLU A 111 1.14 5.92 -1.75
CA GLU A 111 1.52 5.05 -2.88
C GLU A 111 1.69 3.58 -2.47
N VAL A 112 2.20 3.34 -1.27
CA VAL A 112 2.23 2.01 -0.66
C VAL A 112 0.81 1.44 -0.50
N SER A 113 -0.16 2.28 -0.14
CA SER A 113 -1.57 1.87 0.00
C SER A 113 -2.18 1.47 -1.35
N HIS A 114 -1.91 2.20 -2.42
CA HIS A 114 -2.29 1.81 -3.80
C HIS A 114 -1.70 0.45 -4.18
N CYS A 115 -0.42 0.26 -3.93
CA CYS A 115 0.26 -1.00 -4.20
C CYS A 115 -0.36 -2.17 -3.40
N ILE A 116 -0.65 -1.98 -2.12
CA ILE A 116 -1.30 -2.98 -1.26
C ILE A 116 -2.68 -3.35 -1.80
N GLN A 117 -3.49 -2.38 -2.20
CA GLN A 117 -4.81 -2.62 -2.81
C GLN A 117 -4.68 -3.40 -4.10
N SER A 118 -3.71 -3.07 -4.95
CA SER A 118 -3.44 -3.79 -6.19
C SER A 118 -3.01 -5.25 -5.94
N ILE A 119 -2.14 -5.49 -4.96
CA ILE A 119 -1.76 -6.85 -4.55
C ILE A 119 -2.99 -7.63 -4.06
N PHE A 120 -3.81 -7.00 -3.23
CA PHE A 120 -5.03 -7.60 -2.70
C PHE A 120 -6.02 -7.97 -3.81
N LEU A 121 -6.26 -7.07 -4.75
CA LEU A 121 -7.13 -7.29 -5.89
C LEU A 121 -6.64 -8.47 -6.77
N ARG A 122 -5.35 -8.50 -7.10
CA ARG A 122 -4.76 -9.62 -7.86
C ARG A 122 -4.90 -10.95 -7.13
N PHE A 123 -4.81 -10.93 -5.81
CA PHE A 123 -5.02 -12.14 -5.01
C PHE A 123 -6.48 -12.60 -5.03
N LEU A 124 -7.45 -11.71 -4.87
CA LEU A 124 -8.87 -12.03 -4.98
C LEU A 124 -9.22 -12.59 -6.36
N HIS A 125 -8.64 -12.03 -7.41
CA HIS A 125 -8.78 -12.55 -8.76
C HIS A 125 -8.22 -13.97 -8.88
N ALA A 126 -7.03 -14.23 -8.36
CA ALA A 126 -6.41 -15.56 -8.38
C ALA A 126 -7.25 -16.61 -7.64
N LEU A 127 -8.01 -16.20 -6.61
CA LEU A 127 -8.97 -17.04 -5.90
C LEU A 127 -10.33 -17.18 -6.62
N LYS A 128 -10.50 -16.55 -7.77
CA LYS A 128 -11.78 -16.47 -8.51
C LYS A 128 -12.94 -15.85 -7.70
N CYS A 129 -12.61 -15.05 -6.70
CA CYS A 129 -13.60 -14.31 -5.91
C CYS A 129 -14.14 -13.09 -6.66
N VAL A 130 -13.41 -12.65 -7.69
CA VAL A 130 -13.70 -11.45 -8.49
C VAL A 130 -13.46 -11.78 -9.95
N ASP A 131 -14.36 -11.38 -10.86
CA ASP A 131 -14.16 -11.50 -12.30
C ASP A 131 -13.44 -10.24 -12.83
N PHE A 132 -12.15 -10.38 -13.08
CA PHE A 132 -11.28 -9.31 -13.54
C PHE A 132 -11.71 -8.68 -14.89
N LYS A 133 -12.41 -9.44 -15.75
CA LYS A 133 -12.85 -8.93 -17.03
C LYS A 133 -13.98 -7.91 -16.91
N THR A 134 -14.78 -8.01 -15.88
CA THR A 134 -15.91 -7.09 -15.64
C THR A 134 -15.44 -5.78 -15.00
N GLU A 135 -14.30 -5.78 -14.30
CA GLU A 135 -13.78 -4.63 -13.54
C GLU A 135 -12.75 -3.80 -14.31
N LEU A 136 -12.17 -4.34 -15.38
CA LEU A 136 -11.32 -3.59 -16.33
C LEU A 136 -12.10 -2.63 -17.25
N CYS A 137 -13.43 -2.61 -17.15
CA CYS A 137 -14.25 -1.66 -17.87
C CYS A 137 -14.06 -0.27 -17.29
N LYS A 138 -13.62 0.68 -18.11
CA LYS A 138 -13.51 2.13 -17.93
C LYS A 138 -13.98 2.61 -16.55
N ILE A 139 -13.03 2.83 -15.65
CA ILE A 139 -13.29 3.45 -14.36
C ILE A 139 -13.78 4.86 -14.66
N ASP A 140 -15.00 5.18 -14.27
CA ASP A 140 -15.51 6.54 -14.37
C ASP A 140 -14.87 7.44 -13.29
N SER A 141 -15.05 8.73 -13.44
CA SER A 141 -14.49 9.71 -12.51
C SER A 141 -14.97 9.52 -11.05
N GLU A 142 -16.19 9.01 -10.86
CA GLU A 142 -16.73 8.73 -9.53
C GLU A 142 -16.04 7.52 -8.88
N GLN A 143 -15.79 6.48 -9.65
CA GLN A 143 -15.06 5.30 -9.17
C GLN A 143 -13.60 5.66 -8.85
N MET A 144 -12.97 6.51 -9.65
CA MET A 144 -11.63 7.03 -9.38
C MET A 144 -11.60 7.80 -8.05
N THR A 145 -12.54 8.73 -7.85
CA THR A 145 -12.65 9.49 -6.60
C THR A 145 -12.82 8.57 -5.39
N ARG A 146 -13.70 7.57 -5.49
CA ARG A 146 -13.92 6.59 -4.42
C ARG A 146 -12.67 5.74 -4.14
N HIS A 147 -11.90 5.44 -5.16
CA HIS A 147 -10.64 4.70 -5.00
C HIS A 147 -9.62 5.53 -4.24
N GLU A 148 -9.45 6.82 -4.60
CA GLU A 148 -8.57 7.74 -3.88
C GLU A 148 -9.01 7.94 -2.42
N GLU A 149 -10.30 8.17 -2.18
CA GLU A 149 -10.84 8.28 -0.81
C GLU A 149 -10.57 7.01 0.02
N GLN A 150 -10.65 5.83 -0.59
CA GLN A 150 -10.32 4.56 0.06
C GLN A 150 -8.82 4.44 0.32
N THR A 151 -7.98 4.90 -0.61
CA THR A 151 -6.52 4.90 -0.44
C THR A 151 -6.11 5.83 0.69
N ASP A 152 -6.70 7.02 0.77
CA ASP A 152 -6.50 7.96 1.87
C ASP A 152 -6.91 7.35 3.23
N ALA A 153 -8.07 6.68 3.24
CA ALA A 153 -8.54 6.00 4.44
C ALA A 153 -7.59 4.87 4.86
N LEU A 154 -7.12 4.05 3.91
CA LEU A 154 -6.15 2.98 4.20
C LEU A 154 -4.84 3.56 4.72
N THR A 155 -4.31 4.61 4.08
CA THR A 155 -3.10 5.33 4.49
C THR A 155 -3.21 5.84 5.92
N SER A 156 -4.33 6.50 6.24
CA SER A 156 -4.60 7.00 7.58
C SER A 156 -4.63 5.89 8.63
N LEU A 157 -5.27 4.77 8.32
CA LEU A 157 -5.36 3.60 9.20
C LEU A 157 -4.02 2.88 9.38
N LEU A 158 -3.18 2.84 8.35
CA LEU A 158 -1.83 2.28 8.45
C LEU A 158 -0.94 3.14 9.35
N LEU A 159 -1.00 4.47 9.21
CA LEU A 159 -0.17 5.40 9.98
C LEU A 159 -0.70 5.64 11.41
N SER A 160 -2.03 5.54 11.60
CA SER A 160 -2.70 5.85 12.87
C SER A 160 -3.56 4.68 13.35
N PRO A 161 -2.96 3.62 13.90
CA PRO A 161 -3.65 2.37 14.23
C PRO A 161 -4.77 2.52 15.27
N ASN A 162 -4.72 3.54 16.11
CA ASN A 162 -5.77 3.82 17.09
C ASN A 162 -7.16 4.04 16.42
N GLN A 163 -7.17 4.44 15.15
CA GLN A 163 -8.40 4.58 14.37
C GLN A 163 -8.95 3.22 13.88
N VAL A 164 -8.06 2.24 13.69
CA VAL A 164 -8.45 0.88 13.28
C VAL A 164 -9.29 0.22 14.36
N VAL A 165 -8.88 0.38 15.60
CA VAL A 165 -9.51 -0.31 16.73
C VAL A 165 -10.69 0.44 17.33
N ALA A 166 -10.81 1.75 17.09
CA ALA A 166 -11.92 2.56 17.63
C ALA A 166 -12.23 2.28 19.12
N GLY A 167 -11.19 2.08 19.93
CA GLY A 167 -11.29 1.75 21.36
C GLY A 167 -11.47 0.25 21.69
N LYS A 168 -11.45 -0.64 20.67
CA LYS A 168 -11.47 -2.10 20.88
C LYS A 168 -10.06 -2.62 21.16
N SER A 169 -9.96 -3.73 21.87
CA SER A 169 -8.71 -4.47 22.02
C SER A 169 -8.32 -5.19 20.71
N GLU A 170 -7.05 -5.58 20.58
CA GLU A 170 -6.56 -6.34 19.43
C GLU A 170 -7.33 -7.66 19.25
N ASP A 171 -7.64 -8.36 20.36
CA ASP A 171 -8.41 -9.61 20.34
C ASP A 171 -9.87 -9.40 19.85
N GLU A 172 -10.51 -8.29 20.24
CA GLU A 172 -11.85 -7.96 19.78
C GLU A 172 -11.86 -7.66 18.28
N VAL A 173 -10.88 -6.89 17.80
CA VAL A 173 -10.72 -6.58 16.37
C VAL A 173 -10.40 -7.87 15.58
N PHE A 174 -9.53 -8.71 16.11
CA PHE A 174 -9.21 -10.01 15.50
C PHE A 174 -10.47 -10.88 15.36
N THR A 175 -11.26 -10.99 16.42
CA THR A 175 -12.49 -11.79 16.43
C THR A 175 -13.51 -11.27 15.42
N GLU A 176 -13.67 -9.96 15.32
CA GLU A 176 -14.58 -9.34 14.36
C GLU A 176 -14.17 -9.58 12.90
N TYR A 177 -12.87 -9.57 12.63
CA TYR A 177 -12.36 -9.66 11.27
C TYR A 177 -12.05 -11.08 10.80
N ILE A 178 -12.13 -12.10 11.66
CA ILE A 178 -11.77 -13.49 11.33
C ILE A 178 -12.62 -14.07 10.17
N PHE A 179 -13.86 -13.59 10.03
CA PHE A 179 -14.77 -14.02 8.98
C PHE A 179 -14.81 -13.08 7.77
N ASN A 180 -13.99 -12.01 7.77
CA ASN A 180 -13.93 -11.09 6.66
C ASN A 180 -13.16 -11.72 5.47
N PRO A 181 -13.55 -11.47 4.20
CA PRO A 181 -12.82 -11.96 3.02
C PRO A 181 -11.32 -11.62 3.02
N VAL A 182 -10.93 -10.50 3.65
CA VAL A 182 -9.53 -10.12 3.84
C VAL A 182 -8.78 -11.17 4.66
N MET A 183 -9.43 -11.87 5.56
CA MET A 183 -8.84 -12.99 6.30
C MET A 183 -8.40 -14.12 5.37
N THR A 184 -9.17 -14.42 4.34
CA THR A 184 -8.80 -15.41 3.32
C THR A 184 -7.52 -15.00 2.60
N PHE A 185 -7.36 -13.70 2.31
CA PHE A 185 -6.13 -13.14 1.76
C PHE A 185 -4.94 -13.35 2.69
N CYS A 186 -5.06 -12.97 3.96
CA CYS A 186 -3.99 -13.10 4.94
C CYS A 186 -3.60 -14.56 5.17
N VAL A 187 -4.58 -15.45 5.29
CA VAL A 187 -4.35 -16.91 5.39
C VAL A 187 -3.66 -17.44 4.14
N GLY A 188 -4.03 -16.96 2.96
CA GLY A 188 -3.38 -17.29 1.70
C GLY A 188 -1.92 -16.87 1.67
N LEU A 189 -1.61 -15.66 2.12
CA LEU A 189 -0.24 -15.16 2.26
C LEU A 189 0.58 -15.99 3.25
N ILE A 190 0.03 -16.27 4.43
CA ILE A 190 0.69 -17.10 5.44
C ILE A 190 0.94 -18.51 4.91
N LYS A 191 -0.02 -19.13 4.21
CA LYS A 191 0.15 -20.45 3.59
C LYS A 191 1.22 -20.44 2.51
N ARG A 192 1.27 -19.39 1.68
CA ARG A 192 2.22 -19.26 0.56
C ARG A 192 3.64 -19.04 1.03
N PHE A 193 3.83 -18.19 2.04
CA PHE A 193 5.15 -17.79 2.51
C PHE A 193 5.56 -18.48 3.81
N GLY A 194 4.61 -19.09 4.51
CA GLY A 194 4.83 -19.90 5.73
C GLY A 194 5.24 -19.11 6.98
N PRO A 195 5.25 -19.77 8.14
CA PRO A 195 5.64 -19.14 9.42
C PRO A 195 7.06 -18.59 9.40
N LYS A 196 8.00 -19.22 8.69
CA LYS A 196 9.38 -18.74 8.55
C LYS A 196 9.48 -17.36 7.90
N PHE A 197 8.49 -16.99 7.09
CA PHE A 197 8.42 -15.67 6.50
C PHE A 197 8.08 -14.59 7.54
N LEU A 198 7.10 -14.84 8.40
CA LEU A 198 6.74 -13.94 9.50
C LEU A 198 7.90 -13.76 10.48
N ASP A 199 8.62 -14.85 10.80
CA ASP A 199 9.80 -14.78 11.66
C ASP A 199 10.91 -13.95 11.02
N LYS A 200 11.08 -14.05 9.70
CA LYS A 200 12.07 -13.25 8.97
C LYS A 200 11.72 -11.77 8.93
N ILE A 201 10.43 -11.42 8.77
CA ILE A 201 9.96 -10.03 8.86
C ILE A 201 10.24 -9.46 10.25
N LYS A 202 9.85 -10.17 11.31
CA LYS A 202 10.12 -9.76 12.70
C LYS A 202 11.61 -9.53 12.96
N THR A 203 12.47 -10.42 12.42
CA THR A 203 13.93 -10.27 12.56
C THR A 203 14.43 -9.01 11.87
N LEU A 204 13.92 -8.67 10.69
CA LEU A 204 14.31 -7.46 9.98
C LEU A 204 13.87 -6.20 10.71
N GLN A 205 12.65 -6.18 11.27
CA GLN A 205 12.18 -5.05 12.07
C GLN A 205 13.01 -4.85 13.34
N LEU A 206 13.37 -5.94 14.04
CA LEU A 206 14.24 -5.86 15.20
C LEU A 206 15.62 -5.28 14.86
N LEU A 207 16.14 -5.57 13.66
CA LEU A 207 17.41 -5.00 13.19
C LEU A 207 17.27 -3.51 12.85
N GLU A 208 16.14 -3.10 12.30
CA GLU A 208 15.87 -1.69 12.01
C GLU A 208 15.66 -0.90 13.29
N ASP A 209 14.82 -1.39 14.23
CA ASP A 209 14.63 -0.79 15.56
C ASP A 209 15.97 -0.62 16.28
N ALA A 210 16.90 -1.59 16.15
CA ALA A 210 18.23 -1.52 16.74
C ALA A 210 19.09 -0.43 16.09
N ASN A 211 19.01 -0.26 14.77
CA ASN A 211 19.77 0.77 14.04
C ASN A 211 19.25 2.18 14.33
N GLN A 212 17.92 2.36 14.46
CA GLN A 212 17.31 3.63 14.81
C GLN A 212 17.60 4.07 16.26
N ASN A 213 17.81 3.12 17.18
CA ASN A 213 18.17 3.40 18.56
C ASN A 213 19.69 3.63 18.76
N ALA A 214 20.51 3.34 17.73
CA ALA A 214 21.96 3.52 17.77
C ALA A 214 22.44 4.82 17.08
N SER A 215 21.55 5.55 16.43
CA SER A 215 21.78 6.86 15.78
C SER A 215 21.25 8.00 16.65
#